data_7437bbed169f35bfb4335116a4cff732
#
_entry.id   7437bbed169f35bfb4335116a4cff732
#
_cell.length_a   1.000
_cell.length_b   1.000
_cell.length_c   1.000
_cell.angle_alpha   90.00
_cell.angle_beta   90.00
_cell.angle_gamma   90.00
#
_symmetry.space_group_name_H-M   'P 1'
#
loop_
_entity.id
_entity.type
_entity.pdbx_description
1 polymer ?
#
loop_
_entity_poly.entity_id
_entity_poly.type
_entity_poly.pdbx_seq_one_letter_code
_entity_poly.pdbx_strand_id
1 'polypeptide(L)'
;MKQKKKTSFSFIHMGAPSLLMIFLVLCLFTFALLSLSGAKNDRTLSQQSADRIQAYYQASSLAEQALDQIDTILSDAYKSCGADSADTAVYQREIRKQLKNCSVDEVSDLTIDFAKKEGTLSFQVPVNKSQQLSVILTLPAPSDCQNGYYHITQWTTEATESWDGDDSYQLFSPVDS
;
A
#
# COMPACT_ATOMS: atom_id res chain seq x y z
N MET A 1 -27.28 5.37 -88.70
CA MET A 1 -26.86 4.77 -87.43
C MET A 1 -26.20 5.89 -86.59
N LYS A 2 -26.85 6.42 -85.53
CA LYS A 2 -26.32 7.45 -84.68
C LYS A 2 -25.71 6.77 -83.45
N GLN A 3 -24.41 6.89 -83.27
CA GLN A 3 -23.70 6.46 -82.05
C GLN A 3 -23.95 7.45 -80.94
N LYS A 4 -24.58 7.04 -79.83
CA LYS A 4 -24.67 7.76 -78.57
C LYS A 4 -23.31 7.76 -77.88
N LYS A 5 -22.64 8.92 -77.80
CA LYS A 5 -21.52 9.14 -76.92
C LYS A 5 -21.98 9.04 -75.47
N LYS A 6 -21.53 8.02 -74.73
CA LYS A 6 -21.62 7.98 -73.29
C LYS A 6 -20.67 9.01 -72.69
N THR A 7 -21.20 10.08 -72.18
CA THR A 7 -20.49 11.02 -71.32
C THR A 7 -20.29 10.29 -69.97
N SER A 8 -19.10 9.76 -69.76
CA SER A 8 -18.68 9.24 -68.48
C SER A 8 -18.50 10.42 -67.51
N PHE A 9 -19.14 10.36 -66.39
CA PHE A 9 -19.07 11.34 -65.29
C PHE A 9 -17.64 11.37 -64.76
N SER A 10 -16.89 12.39 -65.17
CA SER A 10 -15.51 12.62 -64.74
C SER A 10 -15.41 13.40 -63.42
N PHE A 11 -16.53 13.59 -62.69
CA PHE A 11 -16.54 14.28 -61.38
C PHE A 11 -16.00 13.44 -60.24
N ILE A 12 -15.95 12.13 -60.38
CA ILE A 12 -15.50 11.24 -59.31
C ILE A 12 -13.99 11.24 -59.16
N HIS A 13 -13.25 11.62 -60.20
CA HIS A 13 -11.79 11.53 -60.16
C HIS A 13 -11.07 12.73 -59.51
N MET A 14 -11.75 13.89 -59.35
CA MET A 14 -11.10 15.06 -58.73
C MET A 14 -11.32 15.16 -57.19
N GLY A 15 -12.39 14.55 -56.66
CA GLY A 15 -12.71 14.57 -55.22
C GLY A 15 -12.12 13.43 -54.41
N ALA A 16 -11.91 12.25 -55.05
CA ALA A 16 -11.43 11.05 -54.34
C ALA A 16 -10.03 11.24 -53.74
N PRO A 17 -9.02 11.81 -54.41
CA PRO A 17 -7.70 12.00 -53.76
C PRO A 17 -7.73 12.99 -52.59
N SER A 18 -8.56 14.04 -52.66
CA SER A 18 -8.72 15.00 -51.57
C SER A 18 -9.41 14.37 -50.35
N LEU A 19 -10.44 13.58 -50.56
CA LEU A 19 -11.13 12.87 -49.48
C LEU A 19 -10.20 11.83 -48.82
N LEU A 20 -9.41 11.11 -49.61
CA LEU A 20 -8.42 10.18 -49.10
C LEU A 20 -7.32 10.86 -48.27
N MET A 21 -6.85 12.04 -48.71
CA MET A 21 -5.87 12.81 -47.98
C MET A 21 -6.38 13.32 -46.64
N ILE A 22 -7.66 13.81 -46.59
CA ILE A 22 -8.31 14.21 -45.35
C ILE A 22 -8.46 13.00 -44.39
N PHE A 23 -8.89 11.87 -44.91
CA PHE A 23 -9.01 10.64 -44.14
C PHE A 23 -7.65 10.22 -43.54
N LEU A 24 -6.58 10.25 -44.33
CA LEU A 24 -5.24 9.90 -43.90
C LEU A 24 -4.73 10.83 -42.79
N VAL A 25 -4.96 12.14 -42.93
CA VAL A 25 -4.61 13.13 -41.89
C VAL A 25 -5.40 12.87 -40.60
N LEU A 26 -6.71 12.59 -40.70
CA LEU A 26 -7.54 12.25 -39.52
C LEU A 26 -7.03 10.98 -38.83
N CYS A 27 -6.68 9.94 -39.59
CA CYS A 27 -6.08 8.71 -39.02
C CYS A 27 -4.78 9.01 -38.27
N LEU A 28 -3.86 9.77 -38.87
CA LEU A 28 -2.61 10.14 -38.23
C LEU A 28 -2.85 10.95 -36.94
N PHE A 29 -3.81 11.88 -36.98
CA PHE A 29 -4.17 12.69 -35.83
C PHE A 29 -4.75 11.83 -34.69
N THR A 30 -5.64 10.89 -35.00
CA THR A 30 -6.20 9.97 -33.99
C THR A 30 -5.13 9.07 -33.39
N PHE A 31 -4.20 8.53 -34.17
CA PHE A 31 -3.07 7.76 -33.65
C PHE A 31 -2.15 8.58 -32.76
N ALA A 32 -1.90 9.86 -33.13
CA ALA A 32 -1.09 10.74 -32.29
C ALA A 32 -1.75 11.01 -30.93
N LEU A 33 -3.06 11.26 -30.91
CA LEU A 33 -3.82 11.46 -29.68
C LEU A 33 -3.85 10.21 -28.79
N LEU A 34 -4.06 9.02 -29.38
CA LEU A 34 -4.05 7.76 -28.63
C LEU A 34 -2.67 7.47 -28.05
N SER A 35 -1.60 7.67 -28.80
CA SER A 35 -0.24 7.51 -28.34
C SER A 35 0.10 8.46 -27.18
N LEU A 36 -0.30 9.73 -27.28
CA LEU A 36 -0.09 10.71 -26.22
C LEU A 36 -0.89 10.36 -24.95
N SER A 37 -2.13 9.90 -25.10
CA SER A 37 -2.98 9.47 -24.00
C SER A 37 -2.39 8.26 -23.29
N GLY A 38 -1.90 7.27 -24.02
CA GLY A 38 -1.21 6.10 -23.47
C GLY A 38 0.01 6.49 -22.65
N ALA A 39 0.90 7.30 -23.24
CA ALA A 39 2.11 7.75 -22.55
C ALA A 39 1.82 8.55 -21.26
N LYS A 40 0.76 9.35 -21.24
CA LYS A 40 0.33 10.08 -20.04
C LYS A 40 -0.16 9.14 -18.95
N ASN A 41 -0.96 8.13 -19.29
CA ASN A 41 -1.46 7.14 -18.35
C ASN A 41 -0.32 6.32 -17.76
N ASP A 42 0.60 5.85 -18.58
CA ASP A 42 1.78 5.09 -18.14
C ASP A 42 2.64 5.89 -17.16
N ARG A 43 2.85 7.16 -17.43
CA ARG A 43 3.57 8.06 -16.52
C ARG A 43 2.84 8.20 -15.18
N THR A 44 1.52 8.36 -15.19
CA THR A 44 0.72 8.50 -13.96
C THR A 44 0.79 7.21 -13.13
N LEU A 45 0.63 6.04 -13.76
CA LEU A 45 0.74 4.75 -13.08
C LEU A 45 2.14 4.51 -12.51
N SER A 46 3.18 4.83 -13.27
CA SER A 46 4.56 4.73 -12.81
C SER A 46 4.82 5.63 -11.60
N GLN A 47 4.33 6.87 -11.62
CA GLN A 47 4.46 7.79 -10.50
C GLN A 47 3.73 7.26 -9.26
N GLN A 48 2.48 6.82 -9.40
CA GLN A 48 1.70 6.25 -8.29
C GLN A 48 2.38 5.01 -7.69
N SER A 49 2.99 4.18 -8.52
CA SER A 49 3.74 3.02 -8.04
C SER A 49 4.98 3.45 -7.26
N ALA A 50 5.73 4.43 -7.76
CA ALA A 50 6.90 4.98 -7.06
C ALA A 50 6.52 5.60 -5.70
N ASP A 51 5.44 6.38 -5.66
CA ASP A 51 4.95 7.02 -4.44
C ASP A 51 4.52 5.98 -3.39
N ARG A 52 3.87 4.89 -3.80
CA ARG A 52 3.50 3.78 -2.89
C ARG A 52 4.72 3.07 -2.32
N ILE A 53 5.70 2.79 -3.16
CA ILE A 53 6.95 2.15 -2.73
C ILE A 53 7.69 3.05 -1.75
N GLN A 54 7.78 4.34 -2.05
CA GLN A 54 8.41 5.31 -1.15
C GLN A 54 7.70 5.38 0.20
N ALA A 55 6.37 5.47 0.21
CA ALA A 55 5.58 5.49 1.43
C ALA A 55 5.78 4.22 2.28
N TYR A 56 5.82 3.05 1.64
CA TYR A 56 6.11 1.80 2.32
C TYR A 56 7.49 1.79 2.99
N TYR A 57 8.54 2.23 2.28
CA TYR A 57 9.89 2.26 2.85
C TYR A 57 10.03 3.29 3.97
N GLN A 58 9.30 4.41 3.89
CA GLN A 58 9.24 5.38 5.00
C GLN A 58 8.59 4.75 6.24
N ALA A 59 7.44 4.11 6.09
CA ALA A 59 6.77 3.41 7.19
C ALA A 59 7.62 2.27 7.74
N SER A 60 8.30 1.50 6.89
CA SER A 60 9.23 0.44 7.31
C SER A 60 10.39 1.00 8.14
N SER A 61 10.97 2.12 7.72
CA SER A 61 12.05 2.77 8.47
C SER A 61 11.58 3.28 9.85
N LEU A 62 10.36 3.81 9.94
CA LEU A 62 9.77 4.21 11.21
C LEU A 62 9.49 2.99 12.11
N ALA A 63 8.99 1.90 11.53
CA ALA A 63 8.79 0.66 12.26
C ALA A 63 10.11 0.07 12.80
N GLU A 64 11.20 0.15 12.03
CA GLU A 64 12.54 -0.28 12.48
C GLU A 64 13.05 0.60 13.63
N GLN A 65 12.83 1.92 13.59
CA GLN A 65 13.17 2.82 14.70
C GLN A 65 12.35 2.50 15.95
N ALA A 66 11.06 2.17 15.79
CA ALA A 66 10.23 1.72 16.89
C ALA A 66 10.73 0.39 17.48
N LEU A 67 11.17 -0.54 16.64
CA LEU A 67 11.78 -1.80 17.10
C LEU A 67 13.05 -1.57 17.92
N ASP A 68 13.92 -0.65 17.54
CA ASP A 68 15.13 -0.31 18.29
C ASP A 68 14.80 0.22 19.70
N GLN A 69 13.77 1.07 19.79
CA GLN A 69 13.27 1.55 21.09
C GLN A 69 12.66 0.41 21.93
N ILE A 70 11.87 -0.45 21.31
CA ILE A 70 11.27 -1.63 21.97
C ILE A 70 12.37 -2.59 22.46
N ASP A 71 13.38 -2.86 21.64
CA ASP A 71 14.52 -3.71 22.01
C ASP A 71 15.25 -3.17 23.23
N THR A 72 15.50 -1.87 23.27
CA THR A 72 16.10 -1.20 24.43
C THR A 72 15.24 -1.40 25.69
N ILE A 73 13.93 -1.20 25.59
CA ILE A 73 12.99 -1.39 26.71
C ILE A 73 13.02 -2.84 27.21
N LEU A 74 12.97 -3.81 26.29
CA LEU A 74 12.98 -5.23 26.63
C LEU A 74 14.32 -5.64 27.27
N SER A 75 15.44 -5.16 26.75
CA SER A 75 16.78 -5.35 27.31
C SER A 75 16.90 -4.79 28.73
N ASP A 76 16.41 -3.58 28.96
CA ASP A 76 16.46 -2.93 30.26
C ASP A 76 15.53 -3.61 31.28
N ALA A 77 14.35 -4.04 30.86
CA ALA A 77 13.46 -4.85 31.68
C ALA A 77 14.11 -6.19 32.06
N TYR A 78 14.76 -6.86 31.12
CA TYR A 78 15.46 -8.12 31.36
C TYR A 78 16.61 -7.96 32.38
N LYS A 79 17.46 -6.93 32.20
CA LYS A 79 18.56 -6.62 33.12
C LYS A 79 18.05 -6.28 34.52
N SER A 80 16.96 -5.51 34.61
CA SER A 80 16.38 -5.08 35.88
C SER A 80 15.78 -6.24 36.70
N CYS A 81 15.34 -7.29 36.02
CA CYS A 81 14.76 -8.49 36.68
C CYS A 81 15.78 -9.55 37.09
N GLY A 82 17.09 -9.35 36.81
CA GLY A 82 18.13 -10.29 37.21
C GLY A 82 18.28 -11.51 36.32
N ALA A 83 18.34 -11.30 35.05
CA ALA A 83 18.70 -12.19 33.92
C ALA A 83 18.27 -13.68 34.06
N ASP A 84 19.03 -14.51 34.78
CA ASP A 84 18.84 -15.97 34.81
C ASP A 84 17.76 -16.48 35.79
N SER A 85 17.27 -15.64 36.70
CA SER A 85 16.29 -16.02 37.73
C SER A 85 15.01 -15.20 37.71
N ALA A 86 14.76 -14.50 36.62
CA ALA A 86 13.60 -13.63 36.50
C ALA A 86 12.28 -14.40 36.55
N ASP A 87 11.49 -14.14 37.57
CA ASP A 87 10.10 -14.58 37.60
C ASP A 87 9.37 -13.94 36.38
N THR A 88 8.80 -14.79 35.56
CA THR A 88 8.07 -14.36 34.34
C THR A 88 7.03 -13.27 34.64
N ALA A 89 6.37 -13.32 35.80
CA ALA A 89 5.38 -12.33 36.19
C ALA A 89 6.00 -10.96 36.52
N VAL A 90 7.20 -10.94 37.09
CA VAL A 90 7.93 -9.70 37.37
C VAL A 90 8.42 -9.06 36.09
N TYR A 91 8.99 -9.85 35.19
CA TYR A 91 9.44 -9.41 33.87
C TYR A 91 8.30 -8.80 33.04
N GLN A 92 7.18 -9.50 32.93
CA GLN A 92 6.00 -9.03 32.23
C GLN A 92 5.43 -7.71 32.80
N ARG A 93 5.47 -7.56 34.13
CA ARG A 93 5.03 -6.34 34.80
C ARG A 93 5.96 -5.16 34.49
N GLU A 94 7.27 -5.41 34.48
CA GLU A 94 8.26 -4.35 34.21
C GLU A 94 8.16 -3.89 32.74
N ILE A 95 8.02 -4.81 31.78
CA ILE A 95 7.78 -4.45 30.38
C ILE A 95 6.52 -3.60 30.24
N ARG A 96 5.40 -4.01 30.84
CA ARG A 96 4.15 -3.23 30.78
C ARG A 96 4.30 -1.84 31.37
N LYS A 97 5.07 -1.68 32.44
CA LYS A 97 5.33 -0.40 33.08
C LYS A 97 6.21 0.49 32.19
N GLN A 98 7.25 -0.03 31.62
CA GLN A 98 8.17 0.72 30.77
C GLN A 98 7.50 1.14 29.45
N LEU A 99 6.77 0.24 28.79
CA LEU A 99 6.02 0.55 27.59
C LEU A 99 4.90 1.59 27.79
N LYS A 100 4.25 1.62 28.97
CA LYS A 100 3.26 2.66 29.29
C LYS A 100 3.88 4.04 29.49
N ASN A 101 5.13 4.08 29.92
CA ASN A 101 5.84 5.34 30.19
C ASN A 101 6.63 5.83 28.97
N CYS A 102 6.75 5.01 27.94
CA CYS A 102 7.43 5.33 26.69
C CYS A 102 6.39 5.68 25.63
N SER A 103 6.46 6.89 25.10
CA SER A 103 5.78 7.21 23.85
C SER A 103 6.72 6.80 22.73
N VAL A 104 6.42 5.70 22.06
CA VAL A 104 7.11 5.35 20.82
C VAL A 104 6.57 6.29 19.75
N ASP A 105 7.44 7.19 19.27
CA ASP A 105 7.05 8.20 18.29
C ASP A 105 6.53 7.58 17.00
N GLU A 106 5.45 8.13 16.45
CA GLU A 106 4.82 7.76 15.17
C GLU A 106 4.22 6.34 15.08
N VAL A 107 4.07 5.64 16.21
CA VAL A 107 3.42 4.33 16.29
C VAL A 107 2.01 4.49 16.85
N SER A 108 1.04 3.91 16.18
CA SER A 108 -0.35 3.81 16.66
C SER A 108 -0.65 2.40 17.19
N ASP A 109 -1.63 2.32 18.07
CA ASP A 109 -2.19 1.06 18.59
C ASP A 109 -1.16 0.07 19.17
N LEU A 110 -0.17 0.61 19.92
CA LEU A 110 0.77 -0.24 20.64
C LEU A 110 0.02 -1.06 21.70
N THR A 111 -0.12 -2.34 21.45
CA THR A 111 -0.82 -3.29 22.33
C THR A 111 0.12 -4.41 22.76
N ILE A 112 0.08 -4.75 24.04
CA ILE A 112 0.83 -5.89 24.58
C ILE A 112 -0.12 -6.83 25.29
N ASP A 113 -0.09 -8.10 24.92
CA ASP A 113 -0.80 -9.18 25.59
C ASP A 113 0.18 -10.29 26.02
N PHE A 114 -0.02 -10.84 27.20
CA PHE A 114 0.75 -11.94 27.73
C PHE A 114 -0.14 -13.16 27.94
N ALA A 115 0.02 -14.15 27.07
CA ALA A 115 -0.61 -15.46 27.20
C ALA A 115 0.35 -16.45 27.88
N LYS A 116 0.15 -16.68 29.16
CA LYS A 116 0.95 -17.60 30.00
C LYS A 116 2.41 -17.16 30.14
N LYS A 117 3.34 -17.77 29.37
CA LYS A 117 4.79 -17.50 29.45
C LYS A 117 5.30 -16.59 28.32
N GLU A 118 4.62 -16.57 27.21
CA GLU A 118 4.97 -15.77 26.03
C GLU A 118 4.12 -14.52 25.96
N GLY A 119 4.66 -13.47 25.39
CA GLY A 119 3.97 -12.22 25.13
C GLY A 119 3.80 -11.98 23.63
N THR A 120 2.77 -11.26 23.27
CA THR A 120 2.57 -10.72 21.93
C THR A 120 2.52 -9.21 22.02
N LEU A 121 3.35 -8.52 21.27
CA LEU A 121 3.36 -7.08 21.14
C LEU A 121 3.00 -6.74 19.71
N SER A 122 2.00 -5.91 19.52
CA SER A 122 1.58 -5.45 18.21
C SER A 122 1.54 -3.93 18.15
N PHE A 123 1.90 -3.39 17.00
CA PHE A 123 1.80 -1.97 16.72
C PHE A 123 1.60 -1.74 15.22
N GLN A 124 1.17 -0.52 14.88
CA GLN A 124 0.87 -0.13 13.51
C GLN A 124 1.56 1.19 13.18
N VAL A 125 2.04 1.28 11.94
CA VAL A 125 2.66 2.49 11.39
C VAL A 125 1.90 2.90 10.13
N PRO A 126 1.41 4.14 10.02
CA PRO A 126 0.67 4.57 8.84
C PRO A 126 1.59 4.61 7.61
N VAL A 127 1.17 3.98 6.52
CA VAL A 127 1.82 4.04 5.21
C VAL A 127 1.22 5.16 4.37
N ASN A 128 -0.10 5.20 4.32
CA ASN A 128 -0.88 6.23 3.64
C ASN A 128 -2.30 6.31 4.24
N LYS A 129 -3.21 7.06 3.60
CA LYS A 129 -4.58 7.24 4.11
C LYS A 129 -5.42 5.97 4.19
N SER A 130 -5.08 4.95 3.41
CA SER A 130 -5.86 3.71 3.29
C SER A 130 -5.07 2.46 3.68
N GLN A 131 -3.81 2.59 4.07
CA GLN A 131 -2.93 1.47 4.38
C GLN A 131 -2.05 1.77 5.59
N GLN A 132 -1.82 0.76 6.39
CA GLN A 132 -0.92 0.77 7.54
C GLN A 132 -0.02 -0.48 7.51
N LEU A 133 1.17 -0.35 8.05
CA LEU A 133 2.08 -1.45 8.28
C LEU A 133 1.76 -2.05 9.66
N SER A 134 1.33 -3.30 9.71
CA SER A 134 1.04 -4.04 10.94
C SER A 134 2.24 -4.90 11.29
N VAL A 135 2.77 -4.70 12.49
CA VAL A 135 3.91 -5.44 13.03
C VAL A 135 3.48 -6.20 14.28
N ILE A 136 3.75 -7.49 14.30
CA ILE A 136 3.48 -8.35 15.46
C ILE A 136 4.79 -9.03 15.87
N LEU A 137 5.11 -8.89 17.13
CA LEU A 137 6.29 -9.48 17.77
C LEU A 137 5.85 -10.51 18.79
N THR A 138 6.54 -11.64 18.82
CA THR A 138 6.43 -12.62 19.90
C THR A 138 7.57 -12.40 20.87
N LEU A 139 7.25 -12.23 22.14
CA LEU A 139 8.19 -12.05 23.23
C LEU A 139 8.39 -13.40 23.93
N PRO A 140 9.60 -13.99 23.89
CA PRO A 140 9.90 -15.25 24.56
C PRO A 140 9.85 -15.10 26.08
N ALA A 141 9.78 -16.24 26.78
CA ALA A 141 9.96 -16.26 28.23
C ALA A 141 11.37 -15.79 28.62
N PRO A 142 11.56 -15.23 29.82
CA PRO A 142 12.91 -14.77 30.26
C PRO A 142 13.99 -15.85 30.16
N SER A 143 13.66 -17.12 30.35
CA SER A 143 14.57 -18.27 30.20
C SER A 143 15.09 -18.46 28.76
N ASP A 144 14.36 -17.98 27.77
CA ASP A 144 14.60 -18.21 26.34
C ASP A 144 15.15 -16.98 25.62
N CYS A 145 15.39 -15.89 26.35
CA CYS A 145 15.92 -14.61 25.81
C CYS A 145 17.38 -14.64 25.35
N GLN A 146 18.08 -15.79 25.43
CA GLN A 146 19.49 -15.91 25.01
C GLN A 146 19.70 -15.63 23.51
N ASN A 147 18.66 -15.80 22.68
CA ASN A 147 18.70 -15.59 21.23
C ASN A 147 18.01 -14.28 20.78
N GLY A 148 17.67 -13.39 21.72
CA GLY A 148 16.99 -12.13 21.46
C GLY A 148 15.76 -11.95 22.33
N TYR A 149 15.32 -10.71 22.46
CA TYR A 149 14.19 -10.35 23.33
C TYR A 149 12.84 -10.45 22.63
N TYR A 150 12.83 -10.58 21.31
CA TYR A 150 11.61 -10.74 20.50
C TYR A 150 11.88 -11.49 19.19
N HIS A 151 10.82 -12.00 18.59
CA HIS A 151 10.82 -12.52 17.23
C HIS A 151 9.71 -11.84 16.43
N ILE A 152 10.02 -11.39 15.22
CA ILE A 152 9.03 -10.80 14.31
C ILE A 152 8.16 -11.94 13.76
N THR A 153 6.88 -11.94 14.11
CA THR A 153 5.92 -12.95 13.66
C THR A 153 5.15 -12.47 12.45
N GLN A 154 4.88 -11.16 12.37
CA GLN A 154 4.19 -10.56 11.25
C GLN A 154 4.80 -9.20 10.90
N TRP A 155 4.91 -8.95 9.60
CA TRP A 155 5.33 -7.69 9.02
C TRP A 155 4.58 -7.52 7.71
N THR A 156 3.41 -6.91 7.73
CA THR A 156 2.54 -6.84 6.56
C THR A 156 1.81 -5.52 6.48
N THR A 157 1.48 -5.12 5.26
CA THR A 157 0.66 -3.94 5.02
C THR A 157 -0.81 -4.34 4.97
N GLU A 158 -1.63 -3.68 5.77
CA GLU A 158 -3.06 -3.90 5.87
C GLU A 158 -3.83 -2.63 5.48
N ALA A 159 -5.08 -2.79 5.04
CA ALA A 159 -5.97 -1.67 4.82
C ALA A 159 -6.43 -1.09 6.16
N THR A 160 -6.45 0.25 6.28
CA THR A 160 -6.94 0.95 7.48
C THR A 160 -8.45 0.84 7.65
N GLU A 161 -9.18 0.72 6.54
CA GLU A 161 -10.62 0.52 6.54
C GLU A 161 -10.94 -0.92 6.15
N SER A 162 -11.80 -1.57 6.93
CA SER A 162 -12.37 -2.85 6.54
C SER A 162 -13.27 -2.61 5.33
N TRP A 163 -13.02 -3.35 4.26
CA TRP A 163 -13.94 -3.36 3.13
C TRP A 163 -15.32 -3.80 3.61
N ASP A 164 -16.32 -2.91 3.50
CA ASP A 164 -17.69 -3.14 3.98
C ASP A 164 -18.52 -4.04 3.06
N GLY A 165 -17.94 -4.44 1.92
CA GLY A 165 -18.62 -5.32 0.97
C GLY A 165 -19.71 -4.64 0.13
N ASP A 166 -19.89 -3.34 0.29
CA ASP A 166 -20.86 -2.58 -0.51
C ASP A 166 -20.26 -2.12 -1.84
N ASP A 167 -20.12 -3.07 -2.77
CA ASP A 167 -19.82 -2.83 -4.18
C ASP A 167 -21.10 -2.53 -4.99
N SER A 168 -22.14 -1.99 -4.39
CA SER A 168 -23.32 -1.57 -5.10
C SER A 168 -23.02 -0.35 -5.98
N TYR A 169 -22.41 -0.60 -7.15
CA TYR A 169 -22.45 0.35 -8.24
C TYR A 169 -23.92 0.55 -8.60
N GLN A 170 -24.50 1.67 -8.18
CA GLN A 170 -25.81 2.10 -8.67
C GLN A 170 -25.67 2.49 -10.16
N LEU A 171 -25.58 1.47 -11.01
CA LEU A 171 -25.47 1.65 -12.46
C LEU A 171 -26.75 2.21 -13.09
N PHE A 172 -27.89 2.11 -12.40
CA PHE A 172 -29.16 2.65 -12.85
C PHE A 172 -30.01 3.06 -11.66
N SER A 173 -30.21 4.35 -11.45
CA SER A 173 -31.38 4.84 -10.73
C SER A 173 -32.53 4.89 -11.74
N PRO A 174 -33.64 4.16 -11.55
CA PRO A 174 -34.81 4.38 -12.38
C PRO A 174 -35.30 5.81 -12.14
N VAL A 175 -35.37 6.58 -13.21
CA VAL A 175 -35.98 7.91 -13.17
C VAL A 175 -37.49 7.69 -12.96
N ASP A 176 -37.96 8.02 -11.77
CA ASP A 176 -39.39 8.03 -11.45
C ASP A 176 -40.11 8.98 -12.39
N SER A 177 -41.10 8.44 -13.13
CA SER A 177 -41.98 9.14 -14.08
C SER A 177 -43.09 9.85 -13.35
#